data_c2b1980e727b34eea5f714c0a00c7c2b
#
_entry.id   c2b1980e727b34eea5f714c0a00c7c2b
#
_cell.length_a   1.000
_cell.length_b   1.000
_cell.length_c   1.000
_cell.angle_alpha   90.00
_cell.angle_beta   90.00
_cell.angle_gamma   90.00
#
_symmetry.space_group_name_H-M   'P 1'
#
loop_
_entity.id
_entity.type
_entity.pdbx_description
1 polymer ?
#
loop_
_entity_poly.entity_id
_entity_poly.type
_entity_poly.pdbx_seq_one_letter_code
_entity_poly.pdbx_strand_id
1 'polypeptide(L)'
;MAKLVINNDKKMSTIAPEIYGHFSEHLGRCIYEGLYVGEDSDIPNVNGMRTDVVEALKEMKIPVLRWPGGCFADEYHWMDGIGPKASRKKMINTHWGGVVEDNSFGTHEFIELCRLLGCKN
;
A
#
# COMPACT_ATOMS: atom_id res chain seq x y z
N MET A 1 34.50 17.28 -25.11
CA MET A 1 33.38 16.38 -25.42
C MET A 1 33.37 15.26 -24.39
N ALA A 2 32.28 15.04 -23.68
CA ALA A 2 32.17 13.94 -22.69
C ALA A 2 31.97 12.61 -23.44
N LYS A 3 32.61 11.54 -22.95
CA LYS A 3 32.49 10.18 -23.51
C LYS A 3 31.92 9.26 -22.45
N LEU A 4 30.78 8.62 -22.72
CA LEU A 4 30.22 7.55 -21.94
C LEU A 4 30.57 6.20 -22.57
N VAL A 5 31.11 5.27 -21.80
CA VAL A 5 31.42 3.91 -22.24
C VAL A 5 30.63 2.93 -21.35
N ILE A 6 29.76 2.14 -21.98
CA ILE A 6 29.04 1.05 -21.30
C ILE A 6 29.72 -0.27 -21.69
N ASN A 7 30.21 -0.99 -20.69
CA ASN A 7 30.91 -2.26 -20.90
C ASN A 7 30.01 -3.41 -20.39
N ASN A 8 29.30 -4.06 -21.29
CA ASN A 8 28.38 -5.14 -20.98
C ASN A 8 29.07 -6.43 -20.49
N ASP A 9 30.37 -6.57 -20.74
CA ASP A 9 31.13 -7.78 -20.36
C ASP A 9 31.56 -7.74 -18.88
N LYS A 10 31.44 -6.58 -18.24
CA LYS A 10 31.77 -6.39 -16.82
C LYS A 10 30.50 -6.23 -15.98
N LYS A 11 29.86 -7.33 -15.65
CA LYS A 11 28.77 -7.31 -14.66
C LYS A 11 29.35 -7.02 -13.28
N MET A 12 28.92 -5.92 -12.65
CA MET A 12 29.36 -5.52 -11.33
C MET A 12 28.43 -6.02 -10.21
N SER A 13 27.13 -6.09 -10.50
CA SER A 13 26.10 -6.50 -9.52
C SER A 13 24.80 -6.87 -10.22
N THR A 14 23.86 -7.41 -9.47
CA THR A 14 22.47 -7.58 -9.87
C THR A 14 21.62 -6.57 -9.15
N ILE A 15 20.74 -5.87 -9.86
CA ILE A 15 19.78 -4.95 -9.26
C ILE A 15 18.75 -5.78 -8.53
N ALA A 16 18.60 -5.55 -7.22
CA ALA A 16 17.58 -6.20 -6.43
C ALA A 16 16.18 -5.76 -6.91
N PRO A 17 15.25 -6.69 -7.18
CA PRO A 17 13.92 -6.32 -7.67
C PRO A 17 13.15 -5.43 -6.69
N GLU A 18 13.46 -5.51 -5.39
CA GLU A 18 12.81 -4.74 -4.34
C GLU A 18 12.96 -3.22 -4.51
N ILE A 19 13.96 -2.73 -5.27
CA ILE A 19 14.07 -1.29 -5.56
C ILE A 19 12.90 -0.76 -6.40
N TYR A 20 12.16 -1.64 -7.08
CA TYR A 20 10.96 -1.32 -7.84
C TYR A 20 9.68 -1.46 -7.02
N GLY A 21 9.83 -1.63 -5.71
CA GLY A 21 8.72 -1.71 -4.77
C GLY A 21 7.90 -0.42 -4.72
N HIS A 22 6.65 -0.56 -4.31
CA HIS A 22 5.75 0.56 -4.14
C HIS A 22 5.56 0.89 -2.65
N PHE A 23 5.06 2.08 -2.43
CA PHE A 23 4.80 2.65 -1.13
C PHE A 23 3.35 3.13 -1.06
N SER A 24 2.63 2.70 -0.04
CA SER A 24 1.24 3.08 0.19
C SER A 24 1.12 3.76 1.56
N GLU A 25 0.49 4.92 1.60
CA GLU A 25 0.32 5.72 2.82
C GLU A 25 -1.14 6.11 3.02
N HIS A 26 -1.55 6.23 4.26
CA HIS A 26 -2.79 6.91 4.64
C HIS A 26 -2.65 8.42 4.40
N LEU A 27 -2.60 8.80 3.13
CA LEU A 27 -2.44 10.15 2.64
C LEU A 27 -3.82 10.68 2.18
N GLY A 28 -4.50 11.43 3.04
CA GLY A 28 -5.86 11.86 2.75
C GLY A 28 -6.77 10.66 2.46
N ARG A 29 -7.31 10.57 1.26
CA ARG A 29 -8.21 9.49 0.83
C ARG A 29 -7.56 8.48 -0.11
N CYS A 30 -6.23 8.34 -0.08
CA CYS A 30 -5.54 7.38 -0.94
C CYS A 30 -5.88 5.93 -0.60
N ILE A 31 -6.00 5.61 0.68
CA ILE A 31 -6.42 4.27 1.14
C ILE A 31 -7.95 4.18 1.11
N TYR A 32 -8.64 4.93 1.97
CA TYR A 32 -10.10 4.91 2.02
C TYR A 32 -10.69 5.59 0.78
N GLU A 33 -11.59 4.89 0.09
CA GLU A 33 -12.23 5.25 -1.19
C GLU A 33 -11.29 5.19 -2.41
N GLY A 34 -9.98 5.43 -2.24
CA GLY A 34 -9.00 5.31 -3.32
C GLY A 34 -8.67 3.86 -3.64
N LEU A 35 -8.26 3.11 -2.64
CA LEU A 35 -7.88 1.70 -2.74
C LEU A 35 -8.90 0.77 -2.08
N TYR A 36 -9.34 1.13 -0.88
CA TYR A 36 -10.23 0.34 -0.04
C TYR A 36 -11.58 1.03 0.15
N VAL A 37 -12.65 0.33 -0.22
CA VAL A 37 -14.02 0.84 -0.17
C VAL A 37 -14.92 0.06 0.80
N GLY A 38 -14.40 -1.03 1.38
CA GLY A 38 -15.18 -1.95 2.20
C GLY A 38 -15.90 -3.01 1.37
N GLU A 39 -16.19 -4.13 2.02
CA GLU A 39 -16.77 -5.31 1.36
C GLU A 39 -18.21 -5.07 0.89
N ASP A 40 -18.96 -4.22 1.62
CA ASP A 40 -20.37 -3.91 1.37
C ASP A 40 -20.57 -2.74 0.37
N SER A 41 -19.49 -2.24 -0.26
CA SER A 41 -19.55 -1.14 -1.20
C SER A 41 -20.18 -1.55 -2.53
N ASP A 42 -20.97 -0.66 -3.14
CA ASP A 42 -21.49 -0.81 -4.51
C ASP A 42 -20.38 -0.70 -5.57
N ILE A 43 -19.20 -0.18 -5.21
CA ILE A 43 -18.03 -0.13 -6.09
C ILE A 43 -17.46 -1.55 -6.22
N PRO A 44 -17.20 -2.05 -7.46
CA PRO A 44 -16.62 -3.37 -7.65
C PRO A 44 -15.35 -3.56 -6.83
N ASN A 45 -15.38 -4.59 -5.97
CA ASN A 45 -14.29 -4.84 -5.05
C ASN A 45 -14.08 -6.35 -4.80
N VAL A 46 -12.89 -6.66 -4.31
CA VAL A 46 -12.50 -7.98 -3.78
C VAL A 46 -12.02 -7.78 -2.36
N ASN A 47 -12.74 -8.33 -1.39
CA ASN A 47 -12.45 -8.17 0.04
C ASN A 47 -12.29 -6.69 0.46
N GLY A 48 -13.13 -5.82 -0.12
CA GLY A 48 -13.10 -4.38 0.10
C GLY A 48 -12.07 -3.59 -0.72
N MET A 49 -11.16 -4.27 -1.44
CA MET A 49 -10.20 -3.62 -2.34
C MET A 49 -10.82 -3.38 -3.70
N ARG A 50 -10.72 -2.17 -4.24
CA ARG A 50 -11.23 -1.83 -5.57
C ARG A 50 -10.60 -2.71 -6.65
N THR A 51 -11.44 -3.36 -7.44
CA THR A 51 -10.99 -4.30 -8.48
C THR A 51 -10.15 -3.60 -9.55
N ASP A 52 -10.57 -2.42 -10.00
CA ASP A 52 -9.83 -1.63 -11.01
C ASP A 52 -8.42 -1.27 -10.56
N VAL A 53 -8.25 -0.88 -9.30
CA VAL A 53 -6.95 -0.55 -8.71
C VAL A 53 -6.08 -1.80 -8.56
N VAL A 54 -6.66 -2.89 -8.05
CA VAL A 54 -5.94 -4.17 -7.89
C VAL A 54 -5.44 -4.68 -9.24
N GLU A 55 -6.27 -4.63 -10.29
CA GLU A 55 -5.89 -5.06 -11.63
C GLU A 55 -4.75 -4.22 -12.19
N ALA A 56 -4.83 -2.89 -12.10
CA ALA A 56 -3.77 -1.99 -12.54
C ALA A 56 -2.44 -2.25 -11.82
N LEU A 57 -2.48 -2.44 -10.50
CA LEU A 57 -1.28 -2.75 -9.71
C LEU A 57 -0.70 -4.14 -10.04
N LYS A 58 -1.53 -5.12 -10.36
CA LYS A 58 -1.08 -6.44 -10.85
C LYS A 58 -0.32 -6.34 -12.17
N GLU A 59 -0.81 -5.53 -13.11
CA GLU A 59 -0.12 -5.32 -14.39
C GLU A 59 1.29 -4.74 -14.19
N MET A 60 1.47 -3.89 -13.18
CA MET A 60 2.76 -3.30 -12.83
C MET A 60 3.74 -4.32 -12.24
N LYS A 61 3.27 -5.48 -11.77
CA LYS A 61 4.08 -6.56 -11.18
C LYS A 61 5.00 -6.07 -10.07
N ILE A 62 4.48 -5.25 -9.17
CA ILE A 62 5.26 -4.70 -8.07
C ILE A 62 5.83 -5.84 -7.19
N PRO A 63 7.13 -5.82 -6.87
CA PRO A 63 7.77 -6.91 -6.13
C PRO A 63 7.50 -6.87 -4.63
N VAL A 64 7.31 -5.68 -4.09
CA VAL A 64 7.08 -5.44 -2.67
C VAL A 64 6.23 -4.19 -2.48
N LEU A 65 5.35 -4.20 -1.49
CA LEU A 65 4.54 -3.06 -1.09
C LEU A 65 4.83 -2.72 0.37
N ARG A 66 5.09 -1.45 0.65
CA ARG A 66 5.26 -0.90 2.00
C ARG A 66 4.01 -0.12 2.43
N TRP A 67 3.63 -0.29 3.68
CA TRP A 67 2.51 0.39 4.36
C TRP A 67 2.87 0.51 5.87
N PRO A 68 2.34 1.40 6.71
CA PRO A 68 1.18 2.29 6.48
C PRO A 68 1.54 3.67 5.94
N GLY A 69 2.78 3.97 5.71
CA GLY A 69 3.18 5.24 5.17
C GLY A 69 4.58 5.71 5.55
N GLY A 70 4.80 7.00 5.37
CA GLY A 70 5.94 7.79 5.82
C GLY A 70 5.60 8.50 7.13
N CYS A 71 5.13 9.76 7.05
CA CYS A 71 4.79 10.55 8.24
C CYS A 71 3.66 9.91 9.08
N PHE A 72 2.67 9.31 8.43
CA PHE A 72 1.59 8.62 9.14
C PHE A 72 2.11 7.44 9.99
N ALA A 73 3.18 6.77 9.57
CA ALA A 73 3.77 5.66 10.30
C ALA A 73 4.30 6.06 11.69
N ASP A 74 4.66 7.32 11.90
CA ASP A 74 5.15 7.83 13.18
C ASP A 74 4.04 7.85 14.27
N GLU A 75 2.78 7.93 13.86
CA GLU A 75 1.62 7.97 14.75
C GLU A 75 0.80 6.67 14.75
N TYR A 76 1.07 5.76 13.80
CA TYR A 76 0.26 4.57 13.60
C TYR A 76 0.61 3.44 14.57
N HIS A 77 -0.40 2.95 15.28
CA HIS A 77 -0.29 1.77 16.13
C HIS A 77 -0.97 0.58 15.46
N TRP A 78 -0.20 -0.36 14.95
CA TRP A 78 -0.71 -1.49 14.17
C TRP A 78 -1.79 -2.33 14.89
N MET A 79 -1.73 -2.39 16.22
CA MET A 79 -2.75 -3.07 17.04
C MET A 79 -4.13 -2.41 16.96
N ASP A 80 -4.21 -1.13 16.65
CA ASP A 80 -5.48 -0.42 16.46
C ASP A 80 -6.20 -0.89 15.17
N GLY A 81 -5.44 -1.44 14.22
CA GLY A 81 -5.93 -1.94 12.92
C GLY A 81 -6.16 -3.46 12.86
N ILE A 82 -6.27 -4.15 14.01
CA ILE A 82 -6.55 -5.59 14.07
C ILE A 82 -7.83 -5.89 14.86
N GLY A 83 -8.30 -7.13 14.77
CA GLY A 83 -9.57 -7.54 15.41
C GLY A 83 -10.81 -7.10 14.64
N PRO A 84 -12.01 -7.21 15.26
CA PRO A 84 -13.26 -6.85 14.59
C PRO A 84 -13.30 -5.38 14.20
N LYS A 85 -13.60 -5.08 12.93
CA LYS A 85 -13.58 -3.71 12.37
C LYS A 85 -14.42 -2.72 13.17
N ALA A 86 -15.58 -3.15 13.67
CA ALA A 86 -16.51 -2.30 14.44
C ALA A 86 -15.93 -1.81 15.77
N SER A 87 -14.93 -2.50 16.32
CA SER A 87 -14.29 -2.18 17.61
C SER A 87 -12.92 -1.53 17.47
N ARG A 88 -12.43 -1.35 16.24
CA ARG A 88 -11.13 -0.72 16.00
C ARG A 88 -11.15 0.74 16.40
N LYS A 89 -10.04 1.21 16.95
CA LYS A 89 -9.88 2.59 17.40
C LYS A 89 -9.88 3.54 16.19
N LYS A 90 -10.57 4.65 16.34
CA LYS A 90 -10.53 5.75 15.37
C LYS A 90 -9.53 6.80 15.81
N MET A 91 -8.84 7.40 14.85
CA MET A 91 -7.89 8.48 15.08
C MET A 91 -8.05 9.56 14.03
N ILE A 92 -7.54 10.74 14.32
CA ILE A 92 -7.43 11.82 13.33
C ILE A 92 -6.05 11.72 12.69
N ASN A 93 -6.00 11.72 11.36
CA ASN A 93 -4.76 11.82 10.62
C ASN A 93 -4.25 13.26 10.68
N THR A 94 -3.31 13.54 11.55
CA THR A 94 -2.80 14.90 11.79
C THR A 94 -1.88 15.38 10.68
N HIS A 95 -1.26 14.46 9.95
CA HIS A 95 -0.34 14.79 8.85
C HIS A 95 -1.07 15.11 7.54
N TRP A 96 -2.15 14.37 7.25
CA TRP A 96 -2.75 14.38 5.92
C TRP A 96 -4.27 14.61 5.94
N GLY A 97 -4.65 15.87 5.76
CA GLY A 97 -6.03 16.26 5.53
C GLY A 97 -6.96 16.27 6.74
N GLY A 98 -6.50 15.91 7.94
CA GLY A 98 -7.33 15.89 9.14
C GLY A 98 -8.51 14.89 9.07
N VAL A 99 -8.42 13.89 8.21
CA VAL A 99 -9.46 12.88 8.02
C VAL A 99 -9.49 11.89 9.18
N VAL A 100 -10.66 11.30 9.42
CA VAL A 100 -10.81 10.22 10.39
C VAL A 100 -10.29 8.92 9.76
N GLU A 101 -9.28 8.34 10.39
CA GLU A 101 -8.81 6.99 10.13
C GLU A 101 -9.59 6.03 11.04
N ASP A 102 -10.47 5.24 10.48
CA ASP A 102 -11.31 4.31 11.26
C ASP A 102 -10.69 2.93 11.43
N ASN A 103 -9.50 2.73 10.86
CA ASN A 103 -8.76 1.48 10.87
C ASN A 103 -9.49 0.29 10.23
N SER A 104 -10.50 0.53 9.40
CA SER A 104 -11.18 -0.51 8.64
C SER A 104 -10.23 -1.19 7.63
N PHE A 105 -9.22 -0.44 7.14
CA PHE A 105 -8.05 -0.98 6.46
C PHE A 105 -6.87 -1.01 7.44
N GLY A 106 -6.56 -2.17 7.96
CA GLY A 106 -5.48 -2.40 8.92
C GLY A 106 -4.51 -3.46 8.43
N THR A 107 -3.78 -4.07 9.37
CA THR A 107 -2.71 -5.03 9.06
C THR A 107 -3.18 -6.22 8.22
N HIS A 108 -4.34 -6.81 8.56
CA HIS A 108 -4.84 -7.98 7.83
C HIS A 108 -5.30 -7.62 6.43
N GLU A 109 -5.96 -6.48 6.27
CA GLU A 109 -6.39 -5.97 4.97
C GLU A 109 -5.18 -5.63 4.08
N PHE A 110 -4.12 -5.08 4.66
CA PHE A 110 -2.86 -4.85 3.94
C PHE A 110 -2.21 -6.16 3.47
N ILE A 111 -2.13 -7.18 4.33
CA ILE A 111 -1.59 -8.49 3.95
C ILE A 111 -2.44 -9.13 2.84
N GLU A 112 -3.77 -8.98 2.93
CA GLU A 112 -4.67 -9.47 1.88
C GLU A 112 -4.46 -8.74 0.56
N LEU A 113 -4.26 -7.42 0.58
CA LEU A 113 -3.87 -6.67 -0.61
C LEU A 113 -2.58 -7.23 -1.23
N CYS A 114 -1.55 -7.47 -0.44
CA CYS A 114 -0.29 -8.04 -0.93
C CYS A 114 -0.50 -9.44 -1.56
N ARG A 115 -1.38 -10.27 -0.99
CA ARG A 115 -1.75 -11.57 -1.59
C ARG A 115 -2.46 -11.39 -2.92
N LEU A 116 -3.42 -10.47 -3.00
CA LEU A 116 -4.12 -10.15 -4.25
C LEU A 116 -3.15 -9.67 -5.34
N LEU A 117 -2.17 -8.87 -4.99
CA LEU A 117 -1.16 -8.35 -5.90
C LEU A 117 -0.07 -9.38 -6.25
N GLY A 118 0.11 -10.40 -5.43
CA GLY A 118 1.20 -11.38 -5.57
C GLY A 118 2.58 -10.80 -5.23
N CYS A 119 2.64 -9.75 -4.40
CA CYS A 119 3.87 -9.11 -3.96
C CYS A 119 4.24 -9.47 -2.52
N LYS A 120 5.49 -9.17 -2.13
CA LYS A 120 5.93 -9.22 -0.73
C LYS A 120 5.42 -8.01 0.06
N ASN A 121 5.28 -8.13 1.35
CA ASN A 121 4.99 -7.10 2.34
C ASN A 121 6.18 -6.86 3.26
#